data_8997d3484c86110c042dfaa1392f869a
#
_entry.id   8997d3484c86110c042dfaa1392f869a
#
_cell.length_a   1.000
_cell.length_b   1.000
_cell.length_c   1.000
_cell.angle_alpha   90.00
_cell.angle_beta   90.00
_cell.angle_gamma   90.00
#
_symmetry.space_group_name_H-M   'P 1'
#
loop_
_entity.id
_entity.type
_entity.pdbx_description
1 polymer ?
#
loop_
_entity_poly.entity_id
_entity_poly.type
_entity_poly.pdbx_seq_one_letter_code
_entity_poly.pdbx_strand_id
1 'polypeptide(L)'
;ICSIENIDPMGVHTGDSITVAPALTLTDKEYQRMRDASLACLRKIGVETGGSNVQFGVNPADGRMVVIEMNPRVSRSSALASKATGFPIAKIAAKLAVGYTLDELKNDITKTTPASFEPTIDYVVAKIPRFTFEKFPGSPALLSTSMKSVGEAMSVGRSFAEAIQKGFRSMETGLTGLDPVEAPGDGSKDAYLAALAEPRPERILMAAQALRAGLTVEEVQQACKFEPWFLRQLEDIIASERDVEKNGLPKDAYGFRRLKAQGFSDRQLARLSGQNEADVLAQREALSVVPVYRRIDTCAAEFASDTPYLYSTYEGGFGTPECESQPTGRDKIIILGGGPNRIGQGIEFDYCCVHAAYALREAGFETVMVNCNPETVSTDYDTSDRLYFEPLTAEDVIALSRTEARGGKVLGCIVQYGGQTPLKLSRALEEAGIPLLGTPADAIDRAEDRERFQTMLRKLGLRQPRNGIARTPADAEKVAEEVGYPVVARPSYVLGGRAMEIVYDNAGLKHYLNTVLRAAGLEASTGSILPDQYLNDANEAEVERSAEAETAYVAGALECIDEAGLTYWHSARFLPAHSLNPY
;
A
#
# COMPACT_ATOMS: atom_id res chain seq x y z
N ILE A 1 -5.91 9.06 -24.34
CA ILE A 1 -6.59 7.83 -23.87
C ILE A 1 -5.54 6.94 -23.25
N CYS A 2 -5.84 6.33 -22.12
CA CYS A 2 -5.04 5.33 -21.45
C CYS A 2 -5.89 4.07 -21.26
N SER A 3 -5.36 2.90 -21.63
CA SER A 3 -6.03 1.62 -21.42
C SER A 3 -5.75 1.08 -20.02
N ILE A 4 -6.78 0.50 -19.41
CA ILE A 4 -6.71 -0.14 -18.10
C ILE A 4 -7.46 -1.46 -18.20
N GLU A 5 -6.90 -2.53 -17.64
CA GLU A 5 -7.47 -3.87 -17.67
C GLU A 5 -7.66 -4.43 -16.27
N ASN A 6 -8.82 -5.02 -15.99
CA ASN A 6 -9.10 -5.74 -14.76
C ASN A 6 -8.75 -7.22 -14.90
N ILE A 7 -8.14 -7.83 -13.89
CA ILE A 7 -7.80 -9.26 -13.88
C ILE A 7 -9.05 -10.11 -13.60
N ASP A 8 -9.93 -9.62 -12.72
CA ASP A 8 -11.18 -10.32 -12.42
C ASP A 8 -12.16 -10.28 -13.59
N PRO A 9 -12.90 -11.37 -13.85
CA PRO A 9 -13.96 -11.38 -14.84
C PRO A 9 -15.10 -10.43 -14.46
N MET A 10 -15.96 -10.13 -15.42
CA MET A 10 -17.18 -9.34 -15.19
C MET A 10 -18.01 -9.91 -14.04
N GLY A 11 -18.59 -9.01 -13.23
CA GLY A 11 -19.33 -9.37 -12.01
C GLY A 11 -18.62 -8.95 -10.72
N VAL A 12 -17.33 -8.61 -10.80
CA VAL A 12 -16.59 -7.93 -9.74
C VAL A 12 -16.50 -6.44 -10.09
N HIS A 13 -16.80 -5.57 -9.11
CA HIS A 13 -16.67 -4.13 -9.28
C HIS A 13 -15.24 -3.74 -9.66
N THR A 14 -15.05 -2.82 -10.61
CA THR A 14 -13.71 -2.43 -11.10
C THR A 14 -12.80 -1.89 -10.00
N GLY A 15 -13.36 -1.21 -8.99
CA GLY A 15 -12.62 -0.75 -7.82
C GLY A 15 -12.07 -1.88 -6.94
N ASP A 16 -12.73 -3.03 -6.97
CA ASP A 16 -12.39 -4.22 -6.16
C ASP A 16 -11.50 -5.23 -6.91
N SER A 17 -11.31 -5.04 -8.22
CA SER A 17 -10.42 -5.87 -9.03
C SER A 17 -8.98 -5.38 -8.97
N ILE A 18 -8.03 -6.31 -9.05
CA ILE A 18 -6.66 -5.99 -9.41
C ILE A 18 -6.66 -5.48 -10.84
N THR A 19 -5.97 -4.36 -11.06
CA THR A 19 -6.04 -3.62 -12.32
C THR A 19 -4.63 -3.36 -12.83
N VAL A 20 -4.43 -3.46 -14.13
CA VAL A 20 -3.15 -3.18 -14.78
C VAL A 20 -3.29 -2.08 -15.82
N ALA A 21 -2.23 -1.31 -16.00
CA ALA A 21 -2.09 -0.33 -17.07
C ALA A 21 -0.67 -0.46 -17.69
N PRO A 22 -0.55 -0.47 -19.04
CA PRO A 22 -1.64 -0.51 -20.01
C PRO A 22 -2.38 -1.86 -19.96
N ALA A 23 -3.48 -2.01 -20.72
CA ALA A 23 -4.09 -3.31 -20.95
C ALA A 23 -3.07 -4.24 -21.64
N LEU A 24 -2.84 -5.43 -21.05
CA LEU A 24 -1.77 -6.34 -21.44
C LEU A 24 -2.24 -7.47 -22.37
N THR A 25 -3.53 -7.75 -22.41
CA THR A 25 -4.10 -8.89 -23.16
C THR A 25 -4.90 -8.46 -24.39
N LEU A 26 -5.04 -7.16 -24.64
CA LEU A 26 -5.68 -6.63 -25.83
C LEU A 26 -4.69 -6.56 -27.00
N THR A 27 -5.16 -6.94 -28.18
CA THR A 27 -4.47 -6.63 -29.44
C THR A 27 -4.64 -5.14 -29.77
N ASP A 28 -3.72 -4.59 -30.57
CA ASP A 28 -3.83 -3.20 -31.03
C ASP A 28 -5.18 -2.94 -31.74
N LYS A 29 -5.65 -3.88 -32.54
CA LYS A 29 -6.95 -3.77 -33.23
C LYS A 29 -8.13 -3.67 -32.26
N GLU A 30 -8.12 -4.40 -31.15
CA GLU A 30 -9.15 -4.32 -30.11
C GLU A 30 -9.05 -2.99 -29.37
N TYR A 31 -7.86 -2.58 -29.02
CA TYR A 31 -7.61 -1.30 -28.38
C TYR A 31 -8.10 -0.12 -29.25
N GLN A 32 -7.77 -0.08 -30.54
CA GLN A 32 -8.24 0.96 -31.45
C GLN A 32 -9.75 1.02 -31.56
N ARG A 33 -10.43 -0.14 -31.58
CA ARG A 33 -11.90 -0.20 -31.54
C ARG A 33 -12.50 0.37 -30.27
N MET A 34 -11.90 0.08 -29.12
CA MET A 34 -12.33 0.65 -27.84
C MET A 34 -12.12 2.16 -27.80
N ARG A 35 -10.97 2.61 -28.30
CA ARG A 35 -10.63 4.02 -28.43
C ARG A 35 -11.66 4.78 -29.27
N ASP A 36 -11.98 4.28 -30.45
CA ASP A 36 -12.97 4.89 -31.35
C ASP A 36 -14.37 4.90 -30.73
N ALA A 37 -14.78 3.81 -30.10
CA ALA A 37 -16.05 3.72 -29.39
C ALA A 37 -16.13 4.72 -28.21
N SER A 38 -15.03 4.87 -27.46
CA SER A 38 -14.95 5.85 -26.37
C SER A 38 -15.13 7.28 -26.88
N LEU A 39 -14.43 7.64 -27.96
CA LEU A 39 -14.58 8.96 -28.60
C LEU A 39 -15.99 9.21 -29.10
N ALA A 40 -16.63 8.19 -29.71
CA ALA A 40 -18.01 8.28 -30.18
C ALA A 40 -19.00 8.48 -29.01
N CYS A 41 -18.83 7.74 -27.91
CA CYS A 41 -19.64 7.89 -26.70
C CYS A 41 -19.51 9.28 -26.09
N LEU A 42 -18.27 9.78 -25.90
CA LEU A 42 -18.00 11.10 -25.34
C LEU A 42 -18.69 12.20 -26.15
N ARG A 43 -18.49 12.19 -27.48
CA ARG A 43 -19.07 13.18 -28.38
C ARG A 43 -20.60 13.16 -28.37
N LYS A 44 -21.19 11.95 -28.35
CA LYS A 44 -22.66 11.80 -28.37
C LYS A 44 -23.33 12.25 -27.07
N ILE A 45 -22.65 12.03 -25.93
CA ILE A 45 -23.14 12.47 -24.61
C ILE A 45 -22.94 13.99 -24.43
N GLY A 46 -21.96 14.58 -25.11
CA GLY A 46 -21.64 16.00 -24.99
C GLY A 46 -20.65 16.33 -23.88
N VAL A 47 -19.73 15.40 -23.57
CA VAL A 47 -18.58 15.70 -22.69
C VAL A 47 -17.52 16.40 -23.55
N GLU A 48 -17.63 17.72 -23.65
CA GLU A 48 -16.75 18.53 -24.48
C GLU A 48 -15.44 18.90 -23.77
N THR A 49 -15.48 18.99 -22.44
CA THR A 49 -14.32 19.35 -21.61
C THR A 49 -14.24 18.41 -20.41
N GLY A 50 -13.02 18.03 -20.03
CA GLY A 50 -12.79 17.25 -18.82
C GLY A 50 -12.37 15.80 -19.07
N GLY A 51 -12.28 15.04 -17.96
CA GLY A 51 -11.95 13.63 -17.96
C GLY A 51 -13.19 12.74 -17.85
N SER A 52 -13.15 11.58 -18.48
CA SER A 52 -14.20 10.58 -18.39
C SER A 52 -13.61 9.17 -18.42
N ASN A 53 -14.44 8.20 -18.05
CA ASN A 53 -14.10 6.79 -18.10
C ASN A 53 -15.19 6.01 -18.82
N VAL A 54 -14.81 5.19 -19.79
CA VAL A 54 -15.70 4.28 -20.52
C VAL A 54 -15.31 2.86 -20.21
N GLN A 55 -16.25 2.03 -19.78
CA GLN A 55 -16.02 0.64 -19.42
C GLN A 55 -16.54 -0.30 -20.50
N PHE A 56 -15.73 -1.29 -20.82
CA PHE A 56 -16.02 -2.30 -21.83
C PHE A 56 -15.98 -3.70 -21.26
N GLY A 57 -16.80 -4.59 -21.79
CA GLY A 57 -16.66 -6.03 -21.64
C GLY A 57 -16.28 -6.65 -22.98
N VAL A 58 -15.30 -7.55 -22.96
CA VAL A 58 -14.87 -8.31 -24.15
C VAL A 58 -15.08 -9.78 -23.88
N ASN A 59 -15.76 -10.46 -24.82
CA ASN A 59 -15.89 -11.92 -24.77
C ASN A 59 -14.59 -12.55 -25.30
N PRO A 60 -13.83 -13.29 -24.49
CA PRO A 60 -12.57 -13.88 -24.94
C PRO A 60 -12.74 -14.97 -26.01
N ALA A 61 -13.93 -15.55 -26.18
CA ALA A 61 -14.18 -16.61 -27.13
C ALA A 61 -14.32 -16.11 -28.58
N ASP A 62 -14.89 -14.91 -28.77
CA ASP A 62 -15.22 -14.38 -30.10
C ASP A 62 -14.77 -12.91 -30.31
N GLY A 63 -14.20 -12.28 -29.31
CA GLY A 63 -13.77 -10.87 -29.34
C GLY A 63 -14.92 -9.87 -29.41
N ARG A 64 -16.18 -10.28 -29.13
CA ARG A 64 -17.33 -9.38 -29.07
C ARG A 64 -17.15 -8.39 -27.95
N MET A 65 -17.19 -7.11 -28.29
CA MET A 65 -17.06 -5.99 -27.37
C MET A 65 -18.42 -5.35 -27.10
N VAL A 66 -18.69 -5.03 -25.84
CA VAL A 66 -19.87 -4.28 -25.41
C VAL A 66 -19.44 -3.12 -24.53
N VAL A 67 -20.11 -1.96 -24.64
CA VAL A 67 -19.98 -0.85 -23.72
C VAL A 67 -20.85 -1.15 -22.49
N ILE A 68 -20.28 -1.09 -21.30
CA ILE A 68 -20.98 -1.31 -20.04
C ILE A 68 -21.58 -0.01 -19.54
N GLU A 69 -20.72 0.99 -19.31
CA GLU A 69 -21.11 2.30 -18.81
C GLU A 69 -20.06 3.36 -19.15
N MET A 70 -20.44 4.62 -18.99
CA MET A 70 -19.54 5.75 -19.05
C MET A 70 -19.76 6.66 -17.83
N ASN A 71 -18.67 7.03 -17.19
CA ASN A 71 -18.68 8.05 -16.14
C ASN A 71 -18.31 9.42 -16.73
N PRO A 72 -19.23 10.40 -16.79
CA PRO A 72 -18.97 11.73 -17.37
C PRO A 72 -18.24 12.65 -16.37
N ARG A 73 -17.32 12.13 -15.62
CA ARG A 73 -16.56 12.81 -14.57
C ARG A 73 -15.23 12.09 -14.35
N VAL A 74 -14.30 12.73 -13.68
CA VAL A 74 -13.12 12.04 -13.13
C VAL A 74 -13.56 11.00 -12.10
N SER A 75 -12.83 9.89 -12.06
CA SER A 75 -13.11 8.73 -11.22
C SER A 75 -11.81 8.23 -10.58
N ARG A 76 -11.88 7.18 -9.74
CA ARG A 76 -10.68 6.51 -9.22
C ARG A 76 -9.79 6.00 -10.35
N SER A 77 -10.37 5.45 -11.41
CA SER A 77 -9.60 5.04 -12.60
C SER A 77 -8.92 6.22 -13.31
N SER A 78 -9.51 7.44 -13.25
CA SER A 78 -8.84 8.63 -13.76
C SER A 78 -7.63 9.05 -12.91
N ALA A 79 -7.74 8.92 -11.58
CA ALA A 79 -6.61 9.13 -10.68
C ALA A 79 -5.50 8.10 -10.95
N LEU A 80 -5.86 6.81 -11.04
CA LEU A 80 -4.93 5.75 -11.42
C LEU A 80 -4.26 6.03 -12.77
N ALA A 81 -5.01 6.40 -13.80
CA ALA A 81 -4.47 6.72 -15.11
C ALA A 81 -3.51 7.92 -15.05
N SER A 82 -3.84 8.96 -14.28
CA SER A 82 -2.95 10.12 -14.08
C SER A 82 -1.62 9.72 -13.42
N LYS A 83 -1.67 8.90 -12.36
CA LYS A 83 -0.48 8.42 -11.67
C LYS A 83 0.33 7.45 -12.54
N ALA A 84 -0.36 6.54 -13.26
CA ALA A 84 0.28 5.55 -14.12
C ALA A 84 1.01 6.18 -15.30
N THR A 85 0.49 7.27 -15.86
CA THR A 85 1.06 7.91 -17.05
C THR A 85 1.84 9.18 -16.76
N GLY A 86 1.70 9.75 -15.55
CA GLY A 86 2.18 11.10 -15.25
C GLY A 86 1.33 12.22 -15.85
N PHE A 87 0.34 11.90 -16.72
CA PHE A 87 -0.51 12.90 -17.36
C PHE A 87 -1.56 13.43 -16.38
N PRO A 88 -1.56 14.74 -16.02
CA PRO A 88 -2.41 15.28 -14.96
C PRO A 88 -3.83 15.56 -15.45
N ILE A 89 -4.67 14.55 -15.57
CA ILE A 89 -6.03 14.63 -16.16
C ILE A 89 -6.86 15.76 -15.53
N ALA A 90 -6.91 15.86 -14.22
CA ALA A 90 -7.73 16.87 -13.53
C ALA A 90 -7.23 18.29 -13.80
N LYS A 91 -5.92 18.51 -13.80
CA LYS A 91 -5.29 19.81 -14.07
C LYS A 91 -5.54 20.27 -15.51
N ILE A 92 -5.41 19.35 -16.47
CA ILE A 92 -5.75 19.62 -17.88
C ILE A 92 -7.25 19.88 -18.05
N ALA A 93 -8.11 19.03 -17.45
CA ALA A 93 -9.56 19.18 -17.51
C ALA A 93 -10.03 20.54 -16.98
N ALA A 94 -9.43 21.04 -15.90
CA ALA A 94 -9.75 22.37 -15.36
C ALA A 94 -9.42 23.49 -16.35
N LYS A 95 -8.30 23.40 -17.07
CA LYS A 95 -7.93 24.38 -18.10
C LYS A 95 -8.85 24.31 -19.31
N LEU A 96 -9.22 23.09 -19.75
CA LEU A 96 -10.20 22.92 -20.83
C LEU A 96 -11.55 23.55 -20.47
N ALA A 97 -11.99 23.45 -19.22
CA ALA A 97 -13.26 24.00 -18.75
C ALA A 97 -13.34 25.55 -18.83
N VAL A 98 -12.20 26.23 -18.86
CA VAL A 98 -12.12 27.71 -19.02
C VAL A 98 -11.71 28.13 -20.42
N GLY A 99 -11.74 27.20 -21.40
CA GLY A 99 -11.65 27.49 -22.83
C GLY A 99 -10.33 27.20 -23.52
N TYR A 100 -9.31 26.65 -22.81
CA TYR A 100 -8.11 26.17 -23.50
C TYR A 100 -8.41 24.93 -24.32
N THR A 101 -7.58 24.65 -25.32
CA THR A 101 -7.62 23.43 -26.13
C THR A 101 -6.43 22.52 -25.82
N LEU A 102 -6.53 21.23 -26.16
CA LEU A 102 -5.47 20.25 -25.86
C LEU A 102 -4.15 20.53 -26.60
N ASP A 103 -4.20 21.16 -27.75
CA ASP A 103 -3.04 21.54 -28.54
C ASP A 103 -2.35 22.82 -28.03
N GLU A 104 -3.10 23.71 -27.36
CA GLU A 104 -2.55 24.90 -26.69
C GLU A 104 -1.84 24.54 -25.37
N LEU A 105 -2.27 23.46 -24.74
CA LEU A 105 -1.70 23.01 -23.46
C LEU A 105 -0.52 22.07 -23.70
N LYS A 106 0.51 22.23 -22.89
CA LYS A 106 1.66 21.31 -22.88
C LYS A 106 1.47 20.22 -21.82
N ASN A 107 2.05 19.07 -22.08
CA ASN A 107 2.20 18.01 -21.09
C ASN A 107 3.21 18.48 -20.02
N ASP A 108 2.83 18.46 -18.76
CA ASP A 108 3.66 18.94 -17.65
C ASP A 108 4.90 18.05 -17.41
N ILE A 109 4.86 16.79 -17.82
CA ILE A 109 5.97 15.82 -17.65
C ILE A 109 7.06 16.04 -18.69
N THR A 110 6.68 16.05 -19.97
CA THR A 110 7.63 16.24 -21.08
C THR A 110 7.94 17.72 -21.33
N LYS A 111 7.04 18.64 -20.95
CA LYS A 111 7.10 20.09 -21.19
C LYS A 111 7.18 20.51 -22.67
N THR A 112 7.44 19.57 -23.56
CA THR A 112 7.64 19.79 -25.00
C THR A 112 6.47 19.30 -25.85
N THR A 113 5.84 18.18 -25.47
CA THR A 113 4.70 17.64 -26.21
C THR A 113 3.38 18.34 -25.83
N PRO A 114 2.43 18.51 -26.77
CA PRO A 114 1.11 19.02 -26.45
C PRO A 114 0.30 18.00 -25.64
N ALA A 115 -0.66 18.47 -24.87
CA ALA A 115 -1.57 17.63 -24.11
C ALA A 115 -2.50 16.75 -24.98
N SER A 116 -2.54 17.02 -26.29
CA SER A 116 -3.23 16.19 -27.29
C SER A 116 -2.55 14.87 -27.61
N PHE A 117 -1.27 14.69 -27.24
CA PHE A 117 -0.58 13.43 -27.41
C PHE A 117 -1.09 12.41 -26.40
N GLU A 118 -1.51 11.25 -26.90
CA GLU A 118 -1.96 10.17 -26.03
C GLU A 118 -0.76 9.52 -25.31
N PRO A 119 -0.90 9.21 -24.01
CA PRO A 119 0.17 8.55 -23.28
C PRO A 119 0.54 7.18 -23.86
N THR A 120 1.84 6.93 -23.98
CA THR A 120 2.42 5.63 -24.30
C THR A 120 3.44 5.28 -23.23
N ILE A 121 3.29 4.13 -22.59
CA ILE A 121 4.16 3.71 -21.48
C ILE A 121 4.86 2.41 -21.82
N ASP A 122 6.11 2.27 -21.39
CA ASP A 122 6.97 1.10 -21.58
C ASP A 122 7.25 0.33 -20.29
N TYR A 123 6.44 0.57 -19.28
CA TYR A 123 6.41 -0.10 -17.98
C TYR A 123 5.00 -0.63 -17.70
N VAL A 124 4.88 -1.45 -16.67
CA VAL A 124 3.60 -2.00 -16.21
C VAL A 124 3.25 -1.41 -14.86
N VAL A 125 2.02 -0.94 -14.75
CA VAL A 125 1.45 -0.48 -13.49
C VAL A 125 0.45 -1.51 -13.02
N ALA A 126 0.54 -1.92 -11.75
CA ALA A 126 -0.46 -2.76 -11.09
C ALA A 126 -1.09 -2.01 -9.92
N LYS A 127 -2.41 -2.06 -9.82
CA LYS A 127 -3.19 -1.53 -8.70
C LYS A 127 -3.82 -2.71 -7.96
N ILE A 128 -3.60 -2.79 -6.65
CA ILE A 128 -4.18 -3.83 -5.80
C ILE A 128 -5.12 -3.16 -4.79
N PRO A 129 -6.41 -3.55 -4.75
CA PRO A 129 -7.36 -3.01 -3.80
C PRO A 129 -7.10 -3.49 -2.38
N ARG A 130 -7.33 -2.63 -1.39
CA ARG A 130 -7.23 -2.93 0.04
C ARG A 130 -8.62 -3.13 0.63
N PHE A 131 -8.80 -4.25 1.34
CA PHE A 131 -10.03 -4.59 2.05
C PHE A 131 -9.78 -4.62 3.56
N THR A 132 -10.84 -4.50 4.34
CA THR A 132 -10.83 -4.56 5.81
C THR A 132 -12.03 -5.36 6.33
N PHE A 133 -12.31 -6.49 5.70
CA PHE A 133 -13.42 -7.38 6.12
C PHE A 133 -13.29 -7.84 7.57
N GLU A 134 -12.06 -7.93 8.07
CA GLU A 134 -11.75 -8.26 9.47
C GLU A 134 -12.32 -7.28 10.50
N LYS A 135 -12.74 -6.10 10.05
CA LYS A 135 -13.40 -5.08 10.89
C LYS A 135 -14.92 -5.17 10.91
N PHE A 136 -15.48 -6.01 10.07
CA PHE A 136 -16.94 -6.19 9.92
C PHE A 136 -17.33 -7.64 10.15
N PRO A 137 -17.40 -8.10 11.42
CA PRO A 137 -17.83 -9.46 11.75
C PRO A 137 -19.17 -9.79 11.12
N GLY A 138 -19.28 -10.98 10.51
CA GLY A 138 -20.50 -11.43 9.83
C GLY A 138 -20.67 -10.92 8.39
N SER A 139 -19.83 -10.00 7.92
CA SER A 139 -19.82 -9.62 6.50
C SER A 139 -19.05 -10.66 5.67
N PRO A 140 -19.66 -11.25 4.64
CA PRO A 140 -18.95 -12.22 3.80
C PRO A 140 -17.86 -11.52 2.97
N ALA A 141 -16.63 -12.06 3.00
CA ALA A 141 -15.51 -11.60 2.19
C ALA A 141 -15.67 -12.05 0.72
N LEU A 142 -16.80 -11.72 0.11
CA LEU A 142 -17.11 -12.02 -1.30
C LEU A 142 -17.22 -10.73 -2.09
N LEU A 143 -16.53 -10.69 -3.22
CA LEU A 143 -16.60 -9.57 -4.16
C LEU A 143 -17.87 -9.68 -5.02
N SER A 144 -18.36 -8.54 -5.47
CA SER A 144 -19.58 -8.44 -6.27
C SER A 144 -19.56 -7.17 -7.13
N THR A 145 -20.68 -6.84 -7.73
CA THR A 145 -20.87 -5.56 -8.43
C THR A 145 -20.89 -4.34 -7.50
N SER A 146 -21.03 -4.55 -6.18
CA SER A 146 -20.94 -3.49 -5.16
C SER A 146 -19.51 -3.39 -4.65
N MET A 147 -18.96 -2.19 -4.67
CA MET A 147 -17.59 -1.91 -4.22
C MET A 147 -17.45 -2.10 -2.71
N LYS A 148 -16.39 -2.78 -2.27
CA LYS A 148 -16.09 -3.11 -0.87
C LYS A 148 -14.68 -2.72 -0.43
N SER A 149 -13.81 -2.36 -1.38
CA SER A 149 -12.45 -1.89 -1.06
C SER A 149 -12.48 -0.52 -0.37
N VAL A 150 -11.56 -0.31 0.56
CA VAL A 150 -11.43 0.92 1.35
C VAL A 150 -10.24 1.77 0.95
N GLY A 151 -9.32 1.20 0.17
CA GLY A 151 -8.13 1.85 -0.35
C GLY A 151 -7.47 1.00 -1.40
N GLU A 152 -6.32 1.45 -1.89
CA GLU A 152 -5.56 0.74 -2.91
C GLU A 152 -4.08 1.09 -2.84
N ALA A 153 -3.23 0.16 -3.26
CA ALA A 153 -1.83 0.42 -3.55
C ALA A 153 -1.59 0.32 -5.05
N MET A 154 -0.70 1.15 -5.56
CA MET A 154 -0.21 1.06 -6.93
C MET A 154 1.30 0.75 -6.90
N SER A 155 1.75 0.02 -7.87
CA SER A 155 3.15 -0.32 -8.07
C SER A 155 3.51 -0.24 -9.54
N VAL A 156 4.78 0.06 -9.81
CA VAL A 156 5.32 0.18 -11.17
C VAL A 156 6.53 -0.73 -11.32
N GLY A 157 6.61 -1.44 -12.44
CA GLY A 157 7.73 -2.32 -12.78
C GLY A 157 7.92 -2.41 -14.30
N ARG A 158 9.03 -3.00 -14.75
CA ARG A 158 9.29 -3.23 -16.19
C ARG A 158 8.51 -4.43 -16.75
N SER A 159 7.92 -5.23 -15.86
CA SER A 159 7.10 -6.40 -16.21
C SER A 159 5.92 -6.53 -15.27
N PHE A 160 4.92 -7.31 -15.68
CA PHE A 160 3.79 -7.66 -14.81
C PHE A 160 4.26 -8.37 -13.52
N ALA A 161 5.22 -9.30 -13.64
CA ALA A 161 5.76 -10.03 -12.51
C ALA A 161 6.38 -9.08 -11.47
N GLU A 162 7.19 -8.11 -11.90
CA GLU A 162 7.76 -7.10 -11.01
C GLU A 162 6.69 -6.22 -10.37
N ALA A 163 5.76 -5.71 -11.19
CA ALA A 163 4.70 -4.83 -10.70
C ALA A 163 3.79 -5.52 -9.69
N ILE A 164 3.32 -6.75 -9.98
CA ILE A 164 2.38 -7.47 -9.09
C ILE A 164 3.03 -7.83 -7.74
N GLN A 165 4.28 -8.27 -7.72
CA GLN A 165 4.99 -8.59 -6.49
C GLN A 165 5.29 -7.35 -5.65
N LYS A 166 5.71 -6.24 -6.27
CA LYS A 166 5.83 -4.93 -5.61
C LYS A 166 4.50 -4.47 -5.03
N GLY A 167 3.41 -4.65 -5.78
CA GLY A 167 2.06 -4.31 -5.34
C GLY A 167 1.67 -5.05 -4.07
N PHE A 168 1.88 -6.36 -4.00
CA PHE A 168 1.55 -7.14 -2.81
C PHE A 168 2.33 -6.71 -1.57
N ARG A 169 3.64 -6.43 -1.69
CA ARG A 169 4.40 -5.95 -0.54
C ARG A 169 4.07 -4.50 -0.13
N SER A 170 3.35 -3.77 -0.97
CA SER A 170 2.82 -2.42 -0.65
C SER A 170 1.51 -2.44 0.14
N MET A 171 0.87 -3.61 0.32
CA MET A 171 -0.49 -3.70 0.86
C MET A 171 -0.60 -3.55 2.37
N GLU A 172 0.51 -3.52 3.11
CA GLU A 172 0.51 -3.48 4.58
C GLU A 172 -0.26 -4.66 5.23
N THR A 173 -0.20 -5.83 4.60
CA THR A 173 -0.83 -7.08 5.05
C THR A 173 0.19 -8.13 5.51
N GLY A 174 1.48 -7.77 5.53
CA GLY A 174 2.59 -8.68 5.86
C GLY A 174 3.12 -9.48 4.67
N LEU A 175 2.50 -9.38 3.51
CA LEU A 175 2.97 -10.02 2.29
C LEU A 175 4.31 -9.42 1.83
N THR A 176 5.18 -10.27 1.31
CA THR A 176 6.51 -9.91 0.80
C THR A 176 6.59 -9.95 -0.73
N GLY A 177 5.53 -10.38 -1.36
CA GLY A 177 5.31 -10.56 -2.79
C GLY A 177 4.15 -11.51 -3.01
N LEU A 178 4.23 -12.39 -4.00
CA LEU A 178 3.26 -13.45 -4.26
C LEU A 178 3.46 -14.63 -3.29
N ASP A 179 3.24 -14.37 -2.00
CA ASP A 179 3.49 -15.35 -0.95
C ASP A 179 2.52 -16.55 -1.00
N PRO A 180 2.92 -17.74 -0.51
CA PRO A 180 2.01 -18.85 -0.32
C PRO A 180 0.88 -18.52 0.63
N VAL A 181 -0.29 -19.09 0.37
CA VAL A 181 -1.46 -19.05 1.25
C VAL A 181 -1.84 -20.45 1.70
N GLU A 182 -2.62 -20.55 2.76
CA GLU A 182 -3.09 -21.83 3.27
C GLU A 182 -3.91 -22.58 2.20
N ALA A 183 -3.70 -23.88 2.11
CA ALA A 183 -4.45 -24.73 1.19
C ALA A 183 -5.93 -24.77 1.61
N PRO A 184 -6.88 -24.71 0.67
CA PRO A 184 -8.29 -24.75 0.99
C PRO A 184 -8.71 -26.15 1.41
N GLY A 185 -9.53 -26.25 2.46
CA GLY A 185 -10.12 -27.51 2.91
C GLY A 185 -9.09 -28.61 3.20
N ASP A 186 -9.20 -29.73 2.49
CA ASP A 186 -8.28 -30.86 2.57
C ASP A 186 -7.06 -30.76 1.64
N GLY A 187 -6.92 -29.63 0.91
CA GLY A 187 -5.87 -29.42 -0.08
C GLY A 187 -6.04 -30.24 -1.37
N SER A 188 -7.20 -30.86 -1.58
CA SER A 188 -7.49 -31.60 -2.80
C SER A 188 -7.70 -30.64 -3.99
N LYS A 189 -7.56 -31.17 -5.20
CA LYS A 189 -7.85 -30.45 -6.43
C LYS A 189 -9.26 -29.83 -6.42
N ASP A 190 -10.25 -30.59 -5.98
CA ASP A 190 -11.64 -30.14 -5.94
C ASP A 190 -11.83 -28.99 -4.95
N ALA A 191 -11.12 -29.01 -3.80
CA ALA A 191 -11.11 -27.92 -2.85
C ALA A 191 -10.51 -26.63 -3.44
N TYR A 192 -9.41 -26.72 -4.19
CA TYR A 192 -8.84 -25.59 -4.92
C TYR A 192 -9.80 -25.02 -5.97
N LEU A 193 -10.41 -25.88 -6.78
CA LEU A 193 -11.35 -25.46 -7.82
C LEU A 193 -12.58 -24.77 -7.22
N ALA A 194 -13.10 -25.28 -6.10
CA ALA A 194 -14.22 -24.66 -5.39
C ALA A 194 -13.82 -23.27 -4.82
N ALA A 195 -12.66 -23.16 -4.19
CA ALA A 195 -12.17 -21.88 -3.64
C ALA A 195 -11.93 -20.83 -4.74
N LEU A 196 -11.42 -21.26 -5.90
CA LEU A 196 -11.17 -20.38 -7.05
C LEU A 196 -12.46 -19.90 -7.73
N ALA A 197 -13.54 -20.66 -7.67
CA ALA A 197 -14.83 -20.27 -8.21
C ALA A 197 -15.49 -19.13 -7.43
N GLU A 198 -15.14 -18.95 -6.14
CA GLU A 198 -15.63 -17.85 -5.31
C GLU A 198 -14.84 -16.56 -5.58
N PRO A 199 -15.51 -15.42 -5.84
CA PRO A 199 -14.85 -14.14 -6.04
C PRO A 199 -14.42 -13.54 -4.69
N ARG A 200 -13.27 -13.97 -4.17
CA ARG A 200 -12.69 -13.47 -2.92
C ARG A 200 -11.54 -12.48 -3.18
N PRO A 201 -11.23 -11.58 -2.24
CA PRO A 201 -10.10 -10.65 -2.36
C PRO A 201 -8.76 -11.33 -2.65
N GLU A 202 -8.53 -12.51 -2.04
CA GLU A 202 -7.28 -13.26 -2.13
C GLU A 202 -7.24 -14.25 -3.31
N ARG A 203 -8.23 -14.20 -4.23
CA ARG A 203 -8.38 -15.20 -5.31
C ARG A 203 -7.14 -15.35 -6.19
N ILE A 204 -6.40 -14.27 -6.46
CA ILE A 204 -5.15 -14.35 -7.23
C ILE A 204 -4.04 -15.10 -6.46
N LEU A 205 -3.94 -14.90 -5.13
CA LEU A 205 -3.01 -15.66 -4.29
C LEU A 205 -3.40 -17.14 -4.24
N MET A 206 -4.71 -17.42 -4.21
CA MET A 206 -5.23 -18.78 -4.28
C MET A 206 -4.95 -19.43 -5.64
N ALA A 207 -5.03 -18.67 -6.75
CA ALA A 207 -4.65 -19.14 -8.08
C ALA A 207 -3.15 -19.51 -8.13
N ALA A 208 -2.29 -18.66 -7.56
CA ALA A 208 -0.87 -18.98 -7.43
C ALA A 208 -0.64 -20.22 -6.57
N GLN A 209 -1.38 -20.37 -5.46
CA GLN A 209 -1.26 -21.53 -4.58
C GLN A 209 -1.72 -22.82 -5.27
N ALA A 210 -2.79 -22.77 -6.07
CA ALA A 210 -3.24 -23.91 -6.87
C ALA A 210 -2.16 -24.35 -7.90
N LEU A 211 -1.52 -23.39 -8.56
CA LEU A 211 -0.39 -23.67 -9.47
C LEU A 211 0.81 -24.28 -8.71
N ARG A 212 1.11 -23.82 -7.48
CA ARG A 212 2.14 -24.45 -6.62
C ARG A 212 1.77 -25.91 -6.26
N ALA A 213 0.48 -26.17 -6.03
CA ALA A 213 -0.03 -27.52 -5.77
C ALA A 213 -0.05 -28.43 -7.00
N GLY A 214 0.24 -27.89 -8.20
CA GLY A 214 0.39 -28.66 -9.42
C GLY A 214 -0.85 -28.69 -10.32
N LEU A 215 -1.85 -27.84 -10.06
CA LEU A 215 -2.95 -27.64 -11.02
C LEU A 215 -2.41 -26.91 -12.27
N THR A 216 -3.00 -27.23 -13.43
CA THR A 216 -2.60 -26.57 -14.69
C THR A 216 -3.25 -25.20 -14.83
N VAL A 217 -2.67 -24.36 -15.70
CA VAL A 217 -3.24 -23.04 -16.04
C VAL A 217 -4.68 -23.17 -16.53
N GLU A 218 -4.99 -24.20 -17.35
CA GLU A 218 -6.31 -24.44 -17.89
C GLU A 218 -7.34 -24.81 -16.80
N GLU A 219 -6.94 -25.63 -15.82
CA GLU A 219 -7.78 -26.01 -14.68
C GLU A 219 -8.09 -24.80 -13.80
N VAL A 220 -7.08 -24.01 -13.48
CA VAL A 220 -7.23 -22.77 -12.69
C VAL A 220 -8.10 -21.77 -13.44
N GLN A 221 -7.87 -21.58 -14.76
CA GLN A 221 -8.65 -20.68 -15.60
C GLN A 221 -10.12 -21.07 -15.66
N GLN A 222 -10.43 -22.36 -15.81
CA GLN A 222 -11.81 -22.84 -15.84
C GLN A 222 -12.57 -22.50 -14.55
N ALA A 223 -11.91 -22.46 -13.42
CA ALA A 223 -12.53 -22.13 -12.14
C ALA A 223 -12.64 -20.61 -11.91
N CYS A 224 -11.53 -19.86 -11.97
CA CYS A 224 -11.49 -18.44 -11.63
C CYS A 224 -11.87 -17.50 -12.79
N LYS A 225 -11.81 -17.96 -14.03
CA LYS A 225 -12.06 -17.18 -15.26
C LYS A 225 -11.08 -16.04 -15.50
N PHE A 226 -9.92 -16.03 -14.85
CA PHE A 226 -8.85 -15.09 -15.17
C PHE A 226 -8.34 -15.33 -16.58
N GLU A 227 -7.90 -14.29 -17.24
CA GLU A 227 -7.31 -14.43 -18.58
C GLU A 227 -6.02 -15.28 -18.47
N PRO A 228 -5.84 -16.31 -19.34
CA PRO A 228 -4.73 -17.25 -19.25
C PRO A 228 -3.34 -16.63 -19.27
N TRP A 229 -3.19 -15.47 -19.91
CA TRP A 229 -1.91 -14.75 -19.93
C TRP A 229 -1.43 -14.39 -18.51
N PHE A 230 -2.31 -13.87 -17.66
CA PHE A 230 -1.97 -13.55 -16.27
C PHE A 230 -1.61 -14.81 -15.48
N LEU A 231 -2.32 -15.91 -15.68
CA LEU A 231 -2.01 -17.17 -14.99
C LEU A 231 -0.64 -17.73 -15.39
N ARG A 232 -0.25 -17.61 -16.67
CA ARG A 232 1.10 -17.98 -17.12
C ARG A 232 2.17 -17.11 -16.48
N GLN A 233 1.91 -15.81 -16.29
CA GLN A 233 2.85 -14.94 -15.56
C GLN A 233 3.01 -15.37 -14.09
N LEU A 234 1.95 -15.82 -13.43
CA LEU A 234 2.05 -16.41 -12.08
C LEU A 234 2.84 -17.72 -12.11
N GLU A 235 2.61 -18.58 -13.12
CA GLU A 235 3.34 -19.84 -13.29
C GLU A 235 4.84 -19.60 -13.46
N ASP A 236 5.25 -18.58 -14.22
CA ASP A 236 6.66 -18.21 -14.40
C ASP A 236 7.31 -17.76 -13.08
N ILE A 237 6.59 -17.00 -12.25
CA ILE A 237 7.06 -16.63 -10.90
C ILE A 237 7.25 -17.89 -10.05
N ILE A 238 6.27 -18.78 -10.03
CA ILE A 238 6.31 -20.03 -9.26
C ILE A 238 7.42 -20.97 -9.75
N ALA A 239 7.69 -21.01 -11.04
CA ALA A 239 8.82 -21.77 -11.59
C ALA A 239 10.16 -21.25 -11.04
N SER A 240 10.31 -19.92 -10.92
CA SER A 240 11.50 -19.32 -10.30
C SER A 240 11.58 -19.58 -8.79
N GLU A 241 10.45 -19.60 -8.07
CA GLU A 241 10.40 -20.02 -6.65
C GLU A 241 10.93 -21.44 -6.48
N ARG A 242 10.42 -22.40 -7.27
CA ARG A 242 10.83 -23.80 -7.24
C ARG A 242 12.31 -23.97 -7.58
N ASP A 243 12.85 -23.16 -8.49
CA ASP A 243 14.27 -23.19 -8.83
C ASP A 243 15.14 -22.76 -7.64
N VAL A 244 14.75 -21.68 -6.96
CA VAL A 244 15.45 -21.20 -5.75
C VAL A 244 15.34 -22.23 -4.60
N GLU A 245 14.16 -22.80 -4.36
CA GLU A 245 13.97 -23.82 -3.32
C GLU A 245 14.83 -25.06 -3.57
N LYS A 246 14.98 -25.48 -4.83
CA LYS A 246 15.74 -26.67 -5.20
C LYS A 246 17.24 -26.43 -5.28
N ASN A 247 17.67 -25.32 -5.86
CA ASN A 247 19.06 -25.07 -6.26
C ASN A 247 19.75 -23.98 -5.42
N GLY A 248 18.99 -23.25 -4.57
CA GLY A 248 19.46 -22.09 -3.82
C GLY A 248 19.54 -20.83 -4.66
N LEU A 249 20.05 -19.76 -4.07
CA LEU A 249 20.23 -18.48 -4.76
C LEU A 249 21.33 -18.55 -5.83
N PRO A 250 21.17 -17.84 -6.96
CA PRO A 250 22.23 -17.70 -7.96
C PRO A 250 23.50 -17.10 -7.38
N LYS A 251 24.65 -17.60 -7.85
CA LYS A 251 25.98 -17.15 -7.39
C LYS A 251 26.59 -16.06 -8.28
N ASP A 252 25.90 -15.65 -9.33
CA ASP A 252 26.31 -14.63 -10.27
C ASP A 252 25.31 -13.49 -10.35
N ALA A 253 25.80 -12.34 -10.79
CA ALA A 253 25.00 -11.10 -10.84
C ALA A 253 23.82 -11.20 -11.82
N TYR A 254 23.95 -11.93 -12.91
CA TYR A 254 22.90 -12.07 -13.91
C TYR A 254 21.71 -12.85 -13.37
N GLY A 255 21.96 -14.04 -12.83
CA GLY A 255 20.93 -14.89 -12.23
C GLY A 255 20.21 -14.18 -11.07
N PHE A 256 20.98 -13.53 -10.19
CA PHE A 256 20.42 -12.81 -9.06
C PHE A 256 19.55 -11.62 -9.52
N ARG A 257 20.04 -10.84 -10.49
CA ARG A 257 19.30 -9.71 -11.08
C ARG A 257 18.01 -10.18 -11.73
N ARG A 258 18.00 -11.34 -12.40
CA ARG A 258 16.81 -11.91 -13.03
C ARG A 258 15.71 -12.18 -12.01
N LEU A 259 16.03 -12.72 -10.83
CA LEU A 259 15.06 -12.90 -9.75
C LEU A 259 14.52 -11.55 -9.24
N LYS A 260 15.41 -10.59 -9.01
CA LYS A 260 15.01 -9.25 -8.58
C LYS A 260 14.14 -8.53 -9.62
N ALA A 261 14.42 -8.69 -10.90
CA ALA A 261 13.64 -8.15 -12.02
C ALA A 261 12.24 -8.79 -12.15
N GLN A 262 12.01 -9.96 -11.57
CA GLN A 262 10.69 -10.54 -11.40
C GLN A 262 9.94 -10.01 -10.16
N GLY A 263 10.57 -9.14 -9.37
CA GLY A 263 9.97 -8.50 -8.21
C GLY A 263 10.16 -9.21 -6.87
N PHE A 264 10.96 -10.28 -6.80
CA PHE A 264 11.27 -10.96 -5.54
C PHE A 264 11.95 -10.00 -4.54
N SER A 265 11.38 -9.86 -3.35
CA SER A 265 12.03 -9.15 -2.25
C SER A 265 13.16 -9.99 -1.64
N ASP A 266 14.13 -9.34 -0.99
CA ASP A 266 15.20 -10.05 -0.28
C ASP A 266 14.61 -10.97 0.81
N ARG A 267 13.55 -10.54 1.47
CA ARG A 267 12.81 -11.34 2.46
C ARG A 267 12.16 -12.59 1.86
N GLN A 268 11.56 -12.48 0.67
CA GLN A 268 10.97 -13.63 -0.03
C GLN A 268 12.06 -14.62 -0.47
N LEU A 269 13.17 -14.12 -1.00
CA LEU A 269 14.32 -14.94 -1.39
C LEU A 269 14.95 -15.64 -0.19
N ALA A 270 15.02 -14.97 0.97
CA ALA A 270 15.50 -15.56 2.22
C ALA A 270 14.63 -16.75 2.64
N ARG A 271 13.31 -16.59 2.60
CA ARG A 271 12.36 -17.68 2.89
C ARG A 271 12.54 -18.87 1.94
N LEU A 272 12.61 -18.63 0.63
CA LEU A 272 12.74 -19.67 -0.39
C LEU A 272 14.08 -20.43 -0.29
N SER A 273 15.16 -19.73 0.05
CA SER A 273 16.51 -20.33 0.13
C SER A 273 16.87 -20.85 1.52
N GLY A 274 16.00 -20.66 2.52
CA GLY A 274 16.28 -21.04 3.91
C GLY A 274 17.38 -20.21 4.58
N GLN A 275 17.63 -18.99 4.10
CA GLN A 275 18.60 -18.04 4.64
C GLN A 275 17.91 -16.92 5.44
N ASN A 276 18.67 -16.07 6.12
CA ASN A 276 18.12 -14.84 6.67
C ASN A 276 18.19 -13.67 5.64
N GLU A 277 17.37 -12.65 5.84
CA GLU A 277 17.26 -11.51 4.91
C GLU A 277 18.58 -10.73 4.79
N ALA A 278 19.34 -10.60 5.88
CA ALA A 278 20.62 -9.90 5.89
C ALA A 278 21.68 -10.61 5.04
N ASP A 279 21.68 -11.95 5.02
CA ASP A 279 22.60 -12.73 4.19
C ASP A 279 22.27 -12.58 2.70
N VAL A 280 20.99 -12.58 2.35
CA VAL A 280 20.51 -12.34 0.97
C VAL A 280 20.93 -10.94 0.50
N LEU A 281 20.72 -9.92 1.33
CA LEU A 281 21.15 -8.56 1.05
C LEU A 281 22.67 -8.49 0.83
N ALA A 282 23.46 -9.10 1.72
CA ALA A 282 24.92 -9.10 1.62
C ALA A 282 25.41 -9.78 0.33
N GLN A 283 24.81 -10.93 -0.04
CA GLN A 283 25.13 -11.63 -1.29
C GLN A 283 24.80 -10.77 -2.51
N ARG A 284 23.63 -10.13 -2.52
CA ARG A 284 23.19 -9.25 -3.60
C ARG A 284 24.10 -8.06 -3.76
N GLU A 285 24.48 -7.40 -2.67
CA GLU A 285 25.40 -6.25 -2.68
C GLU A 285 26.82 -6.63 -3.12
N ALA A 286 27.33 -7.78 -2.67
CA ALA A 286 28.63 -8.30 -3.11
C ALA A 286 28.69 -8.56 -4.63
N LEU A 287 27.54 -8.90 -5.23
CA LEU A 287 27.40 -9.06 -6.68
C LEU A 287 27.09 -7.73 -7.39
N SER A 288 27.03 -6.59 -6.68
CA SER A 288 26.64 -5.29 -7.22
C SER A 288 25.25 -5.29 -7.88
N VAL A 289 24.35 -6.11 -7.40
CA VAL A 289 22.95 -6.14 -7.85
C VAL A 289 22.15 -5.17 -6.99
N VAL A 290 21.99 -3.96 -7.50
CA VAL A 290 21.25 -2.87 -6.85
C VAL A 290 20.16 -2.38 -7.79
N PRO A 291 19.06 -1.81 -7.26
CA PRO A 291 18.02 -1.24 -8.12
C PRO A 291 18.53 0.01 -8.85
N VAL A 292 17.96 0.24 -10.00
CA VAL A 292 18.00 1.53 -10.70
C VAL A 292 16.62 2.15 -10.65
N TYR A 293 16.55 3.45 -10.90
CA TYR A 293 15.28 4.18 -10.90
C TYR A 293 15.01 4.73 -12.28
N ARG A 294 13.79 4.49 -12.75
CA ARG A 294 13.27 4.96 -14.03
C ARG A 294 12.22 6.02 -13.82
N ARG A 295 12.03 6.89 -14.81
CA ARG A 295 11.02 7.95 -14.78
C ARG A 295 9.70 7.47 -15.32
N ILE A 296 8.61 8.00 -14.73
CA ILE A 296 7.30 7.97 -15.35
C ILE A 296 7.25 9.17 -16.28
N ASP A 297 7.29 8.93 -17.59
CA ASP A 297 7.60 9.94 -18.61
C ASP A 297 6.48 10.21 -19.63
N THR A 298 5.36 9.50 -19.52
CA THR A 298 4.17 9.65 -20.39
C THR A 298 4.37 9.12 -21.83
N CYS A 299 5.58 8.97 -22.32
CA CYS A 299 5.84 8.78 -23.76
C CYS A 299 6.90 7.69 -24.07
N ALA A 300 7.10 6.73 -23.19
CA ALA A 300 8.02 5.60 -23.39
C ALA A 300 9.44 6.03 -23.81
N ALA A 301 9.97 7.06 -23.17
CA ALA A 301 11.29 7.66 -23.42
C ALA A 301 11.49 8.26 -24.82
N GLU A 302 10.42 8.45 -25.60
CA GLU A 302 10.49 9.10 -26.92
C GLU A 302 10.89 10.58 -26.82
N PHE A 303 10.48 11.23 -25.73
CA PHE A 303 10.84 12.61 -25.39
C PHE A 303 11.51 12.66 -24.03
N ALA A 304 12.46 13.58 -23.85
CA ALA A 304 13.11 13.78 -22.56
C ALA A 304 12.08 14.24 -21.51
N SER A 305 12.20 13.70 -20.30
CA SER A 305 11.45 14.13 -19.12
C SER A 305 12.42 14.47 -18.00
N ASP A 306 12.34 15.71 -17.51
CA ASP A 306 13.13 16.18 -16.36
C ASP A 306 12.40 15.99 -15.02
N THR A 307 11.14 15.60 -15.05
CA THR A 307 10.31 15.44 -13.84
C THR A 307 10.78 14.23 -13.05
N PRO A 308 11.26 14.41 -11.80
CA PRO A 308 11.75 13.31 -10.97
C PRO A 308 10.58 12.56 -10.31
N TYR A 309 9.73 11.98 -11.12
CA TYR A 309 8.69 11.01 -10.74
C TYR A 309 9.20 9.62 -11.09
N LEU A 310 9.56 8.84 -10.08
CA LEU A 310 10.48 7.71 -10.17
C LEU A 310 9.88 6.42 -9.62
N TYR A 311 10.28 5.31 -10.20
CA TYR A 311 10.04 3.96 -9.68
C TYR A 311 11.32 3.12 -9.79
N SER A 312 11.51 2.16 -8.89
CA SER A 312 12.65 1.25 -8.91
C SER A 312 12.42 0.07 -9.85
N THR A 313 13.53 -0.44 -10.42
CA THR A 313 13.56 -1.71 -11.13
C THR A 313 14.97 -2.30 -11.11
N TYR A 314 15.09 -3.60 -11.33
CA TYR A 314 16.39 -4.25 -11.43
C TYR A 314 16.82 -4.53 -12.88
N GLU A 315 15.97 -4.32 -13.84
CA GLU A 315 16.18 -4.56 -15.27
C GLU A 315 17.03 -5.80 -15.60
N GLY A 316 16.39 -6.87 -16.02
CA GLY A 316 17.05 -8.15 -16.30
C GLY A 316 17.73 -8.29 -17.67
N GLY A 317 17.84 -7.18 -18.45
CA GLY A 317 18.38 -7.18 -19.81
C GLY A 317 19.89 -7.25 -19.89
N PHE A 318 20.41 -7.23 -21.13
CA PHE A 318 21.85 -7.19 -21.41
C PHE A 318 22.40 -5.78 -21.16
N GLY A 319 23.57 -5.69 -20.53
CA GLY A 319 24.26 -4.43 -20.25
C GLY A 319 24.16 -3.97 -18.80
N THR A 320 24.67 -2.77 -18.54
CA THR A 320 24.57 -2.11 -17.24
C THR A 320 23.27 -1.34 -17.17
N PRO A 321 22.40 -1.60 -16.20
CA PRO A 321 21.16 -0.83 -16.03
C PRO A 321 21.45 0.66 -15.83
N GLU A 322 20.71 1.51 -16.53
CA GLU A 322 20.82 2.96 -16.41
C GLU A 322 19.89 3.48 -15.33
N CYS A 323 20.38 4.40 -14.50
CA CYS A 323 19.61 5.03 -13.43
C CYS A 323 19.25 6.47 -13.81
N GLU A 324 17.96 6.77 -13.91
CA GLU A 324 17.44 8.08 -14.29
C GLU A 324 17.11 8.98 -13.08
N SER A 325 17.45 8.56 -11.86
CA SER A 325 17.17 9.37 -10.67
C SER A 325 17.94 10.70 -10.69
N GLN A 326 19.20 10.68 -11.16
CA GLN A 326 20.04 11.88 -11.23
C GLN A 326 19.95 12.74 -9.96
N PRO A 327 20.44 12.25 -8.80
CA PRO A 327 20.32 12.97 -7.54
C PRO A 327 21.08 14.30 -7.58
N THR A 328 20.49 15.35 -7.04
CA THR A 328 21.10 16.69 -6.99
C THR A 328 22.14 16.80 -5.87
N GLY A 329 22.94 17.88 -5.87
CA GLY A 329 23.88 18.20 -4.79
C GLY A 329 23.24 18.89 -3.57
N ARG A 330 21.92 19.10 -3.55
CA ARG A 330 21.22 19.76 -2.43
C ARG A 330 21.11 18.85 -1.20
N ASP A 331 20.97 19.46 -0.04
CA ASP A 331 20.61 18.77 1.19
C ASP A 331 19.16 18.29 1.11
N LYS A 332 18.94 17.00 1.40
CA LYS A 332 17.67 16.28 1.17
C LYS A 332 17.04 15.80 2.46
N ILE A 333 15.70 15.82 2.48
CA ILE A 333 14.89 15.23 3.53
C ILE A 333 13.89 14.26 2.88
N ILE A 334 13.88 13.01 3.36
CA ILE A 334 12.96 11.98 2.91
C ILE A 334 11.71 12.03 3.80
N ILE A 335 10.54 12.01 3.16
CA ILE A 335 9.23 11.96 3.83
C ILE A 335 8.54 10.67 3.40
N LEU A 336 8.19 9.82 4.37
CA LEU A 336 7.49 8.57 4.10
C LEU A 336 5.97 8.76 4.24
N GLY A 337 5.24 8.39 3.20
CA GLY A 337 3.78 8.44 3.17
C GLY A 337 3.11 7.29 3.93
N GLY A 338 1.77 7.26 3.88
CA GLY A 338 0.96 6.32 4.65
C GLY A 338 0.70 4.96 3.99
N GLY A 339 1.07 4.79 2.72
CA GLY A 339 0.65 3.60 1.95
C GLY A 339 -0.86 3.60 1.67
N PRO A 340 -1.46 2.43 1.39
CA PRO A 340 -2.87 2.32 1.07
C PRO A 340 -3.76 2.77 2.23
N ASN A 341 -4.86 3.46 1.89
CA ASN A 341 -5.89 3.79 2.86
C ASN A 341 -6.48 2.52 3.47
N ARG A 342 -6.79 2.59 4.75
CA ARG A 342 -7.47 1.53 5.50
C ARG A 342 -8.22 2.13 6.69
N ILE A 343 -9.15 1.39 7.27
CA ILE A 343 -9.83 1.87 8.47
C ILE A 343 -8.81 2.15 9.58
N GLY A 344 -8.82 3.39 10.09
CA GLY A 344 -7.86 3.90 11.07
C GLY A 344 -6.61 4.56 10.48
N GLN A 345 -6.45 4.59 9.15
CA GLN A 345 -5.35 5.30 8.48
C GLN A 345 -5.79 5.76 7.09
N GLY A 346 -6.25 7.00 6.98
CA GLY A 346 -6.78 7.58 5.76
C GLY A 346 -6.00 8.79 5.27
N ILE A 347 -6.70 9.66 4.54
CA ILE A 347 -6.13 10.82 3.84
C ILE A 347 -5.59 11.91 4.78
N GLU A 348 -5.98 11.92 6.04
CA GLU A 348 -5.49 12.86 7.06
C GLU A 348 -3.98 12.77 7.26
N PHE A 349 -3.38 11.60 7.10
CA PHE A 349 -1.93 11.42 7.15
C PHE A 349 -1.25 11.96 5.91
N ASP A 350 -1.90 11.90 4.77
CA ASP A 350 -1.39 12.48 3.54
C ASP A 350 -1.31 14.00 3.62
N TYR A 351 -2.31 14.64 4.23
CA TYR A 351 -2.28 16.08 4.52
C TYR A 351 -0.99 16.48 5.26
N CYS A 352 -0.62 15.73 6.31
CA CYS A 352 0.61 15.99 7.06
C CYS A 352 1.87 15.85 6.19
N CYS A 353 1.94 14.82 5.34
CA CYS A 353 3.06 14.60 4.43
C CYS A 353 3.20 15.74 3.41
N VAL A 354 2.10 16.19 2.84
CA VAL A 354 2.07 17.30 1.86
C VAL A 354 2.53 18.60 2.48
N HIS A 355 2.00 18.95 3.66
CA HIS A 355 2.40 20.18 4.36
C HIS A 355 3.85 20.14 4.83
N ALA A 356 4.36 18.96 5.22
CA ALA A 356 5.77 18.78 5.51
C ALA A 356 6.65 19.07 4.28
N ALA A 357 6.25 18.55 3.11
CA ALA A 357 6.98 18.80 1.86
C ALA A 357 7.03 20.29 1.52
N TYR A 358 5.93 21.01 1.68
CA TYR A 358 5.88 22.46 1.42
C TYR A 358 6.75 23.24 2.39
N ALA A 359 6.61 23.00 3.70
CA ALA A 359 7.36 23.71 4.72
C ALA A 359 8.89 23.50 4.60
N LEU A 360 9.30 22.27 4.30
CA LEU A 360 10.72 21.94 4.13
C LEU A 360 11.30 22.55 2.85
N ARG A 361 10.53 22.59 1.76
CA ARG A 361 10.93 23.27 0.53
C ARG A 361 11.08 24.77 0.73
N GLU A 362 10.17 25.42 1.47
CA GLU A 362 10.27 26.83 1.87
C GLU A 362 11.50 27.09 2.74
N ALA A 363 11.88 26.12 3.59
CA ALA A 363 13.11 26.17 4.39
C ALA A 363 14.41 25.92 3.59
N GLY A 364 14.30 25.65 2.27
CA GLY A 364 15.45 25.50 1.37
C GLY A 364 15.96 24.07 1.15
N PHE A 365 15.32 23.06 1.76
CA PHE A 365 15.70 21.66 1.56
C PHE A 365 15.07 21.08 0.30
N GLU A 366 15.74 20.09 -0.30
CA GLU A 366 15.14 19.25 -1.34
C GLU A 366 14.30 18.16 -0.68
N THR A 367 13.02 18.11 -1.03
CA THR A 367 12.08 17.15 -0.47
C THR A 367 11.96 15.91 -1.35
N VAL A 368 12.11 14.74 -0.72
CA VAL A 368 11.99 13.43 -1.36
C VAL A 368 10.80 12.70 -0.75
N MET A 369 9.71 12.59 -1.51
CA MET A 369 8.51 11.88 -1.09
C MET A 369 8.57 10.42 -1.52
N VAL A 370 8.17 9.51 -0.61
CA VAL A 370 8.03 8.07 -0.89
C VAL A 370 6.65 7.60 -0.48
N ASN A 371 5.86 7.12 -1.42
CA ASN A 371 4.53 6.57 -1.14
C ASN A 371 4.10 5.63 -2.28
N CYS A 372 3.10 4.77 -2.02
CA CYS A 372 2.54 3.82 -2.97
C CYS A 372 1.01 3.94 -3.13
N ASN A 373 0.41 4.99 -2.60
CA ASN A 373 -1.03 5.22 -2.68
C ASN A 373 -1.38 6.17 -3.83
N PRO A 374 -2.07 5.71 -4.89
CA PRO A 374 -2.40 6.56 -6.03
C PRO A 374 -3.51 7.59 -5.74
N GLU A 375 -4.23 7.43 -4.63
CA GLU A 375 -5.35 8.30 -4.24
C GLU A 375 -4.90 9.51 -3.38
N THR A 376 -3.58 9.78 -3.28
CA THR A 376 -3.02 10.81 -2.38
C THR A 376 -2.41 11.98 -3.15
N VAL A 377 -2.42 13.16 -2.52
CA VAL A 377 -1.78 14.38 -3.06
C VAL A 377 -0.26 14.30 -2.93
N SER A 378 0.25 13.61 -1.90
CA SER A 378 1.70 13.40 -1.75
C SER A 378 2.32 12.69 -2.94
N THR A 379 1.55 11.90 -3.69
CA THR A 379 1.98 11.24 -4.92
C THR A 379 1.70 12.03 -6.20
N ASP A 380 1.35 13.30 -6.11
CA ASP A 380 1.39 14.21 -7.25
C ASP A 380 2.84 14.63 -7.51
N TYR A 381 3.26 14.58 -8.77
CA TYR A 381 4.66 14.82 -9.18
C TYR A 381 5.18 16.23 -8.86
N ASP A 382 4.31 17.19 -8.53
CA ASP A 382 4.63 18.58 -8.22
C ASP A 382 4.48 18.94 -6.73
N THR A 383 4.09 17.98 -5.87
CA THR A 383 3.98 18.19 -4.42
C THR A 383 5.34 18.26 -3.73
N SER A 384 6.26 17.38 -4.06
CA SER A 384 7.65 17.36 -3.58
C SER A 384 8.63 17.66 -4.71
N ASP A 385 9.90 17.94 -4.38
CA ASP A 385 10.93 18.11 -5.42
C ASP A 385 11.22 16.80 -6.15
N ARG A 386 11.11 15.66 -5.45
CA ARG A 386 11.36 14.31 -5.98
C ARG A 386 10.31 13.35 -5.44
N LEU A 387 9.72 12.56 -6.29
CA LEU A 387 8.73 11.56 -5.93
C LEU A 387 9.21 10.15 -6.31
N TYR A 388 9.28 9.28 -5.33
CA TYR A 388 9.47 7.84 -5.52
C TYR A 388 8.16 7.10 -5.27
N PHE A 389 7.62 6.52 -6.32
CA PHE A 389 6.43 5.69 -6.20
C PHE A 389 6.86 4.25 -5.88
N GLU A 390 6.99 3.97 -4.58
CA GLU A 390 7.65 2.77 -4.08
C GLU A 390 6.89 2.14 -2.90
N PRO A 391 7.05 0.82 -2.70
CA PRO A 391 6.63 0.18 -1.47
C PRO A 391 7.31 0.79 -0.25
N LEU A 392 6.58 0.91 0.86
CA LEU A 392 7.12 1.40 2.13
C LEU A 392 7.71 0.23 2.93
N THR A 393 8.76 -0.38 2.39
CA THR A 393 9.53 -1.45 3.04
C THR A 393 10.95 -0.99 3.36
N ALA A 394 11.62 -1.65 4.30
CA ALA A 394 13.01 -1.33 4.63
C ALA A 394 13.93 -1.47 3.42
N GLU A 395 13.78 -2.56 2.65
CA GLU A 395 14.56 -2.82 1.43
C GLU A 395 14.45 -1.65 0.44
N ASP A 396 13.22 -1.23 0.11
CA ASP A 396 12.99 -0.21 -0.91
C ASP A 396 13.44 1.18 -0.42
N VAL A 397 13.13 1.56 0.82
CA VAL A 397 13.46 2.88 1.39
C VAL A 397 14.97 3.05 1.61
N ILE A 398 15.66 2.02 2.10
CA ILE A 398 17.12 2.05 2.29
C ILE A 398 17.82 2.18 0.93
N ALA A 399 17.37 1.44 -0.08
CA ALA A 399 17.97 1.48 -1.42
C ALA A 399 17.84 2.87 -2.07
N LEU A 400 16.65 3.50 -1.99
CA LEU A 400 16.46 4.85 -2.53
C LEU A 400 17.26 5.91 -1.75
N SER A 401 17.34 5.80 -0.42
CA SER A 401 18.13 6.71 0.41
C SER A 401 19.61 6.68 0.03
N ARG A 402 20.17 5.48 -0.17
CA ARG A 402 21.54 5.30 -0.64
C ARG A 402 21.76 5.87 -2.05
N THR A 403 20.76 5.79 -2.91
CA THR A 403 20.83 6.37 -4.25
C THR A 403 20.81 7.90 -4.18
N GLU A 404 19.92 8.49 -3.41
CA GLU A 404 19.87 9.94 -3.21
C GLU A 404 21.13 10.51 -2.56
N ALA A 405 21.75 9.75 -1.66
CA ALA A 405 23.00 10.12 -1.01
C ALA A 405 24.22 10.19 -1.96
N ARG A 406 24.14 9.65 -3.17
CA ARG A 406 25.21 9.72 -4.17
C ARG A 406 25.39 11.13 -4.76
N GLY A 407 24.31 11.91 -4.84
CA GLY A 407 24.35 13.28 -5.39
C GLY A 407 24.58 14.35 -4.34
N GLY A 408 23.94 14.23 -3.19
CA GLY A 408 23.96 15.21 -2.11
C GLY A 408 23.70 14.57 -0.75
N LYS A 409 23.72 15.36 0.31
CA LYS A 409 23.53 14.84 1.66
C LYS A 409 22.06 14.54 1.93
N VAL A 410 21.74 13.31 2.31
CA VAL A 410 20.47 12.95 2.93
C VAL A 410 20.58 13.25 4.42
N LEU A 411 19.88 14.29 4.88
CA LEU A 411 19.90 14.71 6.28
C LEU A 411 19.18 13.71 7.19
N GLY A 412 18.14 13.07 6.66
CA GLY A 412 17.41 12.03 7.37
C GLY A 412 16.02 11.79 6.79
N CYS A 413 15.24 10.99 7.51
CA CYS A 413 13.92 10.53 7.13
C CYS A 413 12.88 10.91 8.19
N ILE A 414 11.73 11.42 7.75
CA ILE A 414 10.55 11.68 8.59
C ILE A 414 9.61 10.49 8.47
N VAL A 415 9.33 9.83 9.61
CA VAL A 415 8.52 8.61 9.69
C VAL A 415 7.18 8.79 10.41
N GLN A 416 6.91 9.97 10.96
CA GLN A 416 5.74 10.17 11.84
C GLN A 416 4.47 10.61 11.10
N TYR A 417 4.57 11.16 9.89
CA TYR A 417 3.44 11.79 9.22
C TYR A 417 2.59 10.81 8.39
N GLY A 418 3.14 9.67 8.01
CA GLY A 418 2.44 8.62 7.27
C GLY A 418 1.68 7.59 8.13
N GLY A 419 1.41 7.88 9.39
CA GLY A 419 0.76 6.95 10.31
C GLY A 419 1.63 5.75 10.68
N GLN A 420 1.01 4.61 10.97
CA GLN A 420 1.70 3.40 11.44
C GLN A 420 2.61 2.74 10.41
N THR A 421 2.38 2.97 9.12
CA THR A 421 3.15 2.34 8.04
C THR A 421 4.64 2.70 8.14
N PRO A 422 5.03 3.99 8.08
CA PRO A 422 6.44 4.36 8.16
C PRO A 422 7.04 4.21 9.56
N LEU A 423 6.25 4.28 10.63
CA LEU A 423 6.75 4.10 12.01
C LEU A 423 7.41 2.73 12.20
N LYS A 424 6.89 1.68 11.57
CA LYS A 424 7.46 0.34 11.62
C LYS A 424 8.88 0.25 11.05
N LEU A 425 9.27 1.21 10.21
CA LEU A 425 10.58 1.25 9.56
C LEU A 425 11.64 1.95 10.41
N SER A 426 11.26 2.65 11.48
CA SER A 426 12.15 3.51 12.28
C SER A 426 13.45 2.81 12.71
N ARG A 427 13.36 1.63 13.29
CA ARG A 427 14.52 0.85 13.73
C ARG A 427 15.41 0.40 12.57
N ALA A 428 14.81 -0.15 11.51
CA ALA A 428 15.57 -0.61 10.35
C ALA A 428 16.31 0.53 9.62
N LEU A 429 15.71 1.72 9.57
CA LEU A 429 16.35 2.91 8.99
C LEU A 429 17.52 3.39 9.85
N GLU A 430 17.35 3.44 11.17
CA GLU A 430 18.41 3.82 12.10
C GLU A 430 19.58 2.81 12.06
N GLU A 431 19.30 1.50 12.06
CA GLU A 431 20.31 0.44 11.90
C GLU A 431 21.05 0.53 10.56
N ALA A 432 20.39 0.99 9.51
CA ALA A 432 21.01 1.24 8.20
C ALA A 432 21.81 2.56 8.13
N GLY A 433 21.88 3.31 9.24
CA GLY A 433 22.59 4.58 9.33
C GLY A 433 21.85 5.78 8.72
N ILE A 434 20.53 5.68 8.52
CA ILE A 434 19.68 6.76 8.03
C ILE A 434 19.11 7.50 9.25
N PRO A 435 19.48 8.78 9.50
CA PRO A 435 18.98 9.53 10.64
C PRO A 435 17.46 9.68 10.59
N LEU A 436 16.78 9.53 11.71
CA LEU A 436 15.38 9.92 11.85
C LEU A 436 15.29 11.40 12.25
N LEU A 437 14.48 12.17 11.54
CA LEU A 437 14.21 13.56 11.84
C LEU A 437 12.92 13.67 12.64
N GLY A 438 12.95 14.48 13.69
CA GLY A 438 11.86 14.62 14.64
C GLY A 438 12.04 13.66 15.83
N THR A 439 11.18 12.66 15.97
CA THR A 439 11.20 11.73 17.10
C THR A 439 12.16 10.56 16.86
N PRO A 440 13.13 10.30 17.77
CA PRO A 440 14.05 9.17 17.67
C PRO A 440 13.34 7.81 17.77
N ALA A 441 13.92 6.76 17.17
CA ALA A 441 13.35 5.41 17.19
C ALA A 441 13.07 4.88 18.60
N ASP A 442 13.94 5.13 19.56
CA ASP A 442 13.72 4.72 20.95
C ASP A 442 12.53 5.43 21.62
N ALA A 443 12.26 6.69 21.27
CA ALA A 443 11.09 7.40 21.79
C ALA A 443 9.79 6.90 21.15
N ILE A 444 9.82 6.57 19.84
CA ILE A 444 8.71 5.90 19.15
C ILE A 444 8.41 4.56 19.81
N ASP A 445 9.44 3.73 20.02
CA ASP A 445 9.31 2.43 20.66
C ASP A 445 8.76 2.55 22.10
N ARG A 446 9.21 3.55 22.88
CA ARG A 446 8.65 3.81 24.21
C ARG A 446 7.17 4.14 24.22
N ALA A 447 6.68 4.79 23.18
CA ALA A 447 5.25 5.10 23.04
C ALA A 447 4.43 3.89 22.56
N GLU A 448 5.00 3.09 21.65
CA GLU A 448 4.32 1.94 21.05
C GLU A 448 4.38 0.69 21.96
N ASP A 449 5.49 0.45 22.66
CA ASP A 449 5.64 -0.64 23.60
C ASP A 449 4.90 -0.36 24.92
N ARG A 450 3.87 -1.16 25.18
CA ARG A 450 2.98 -0.97 26.33
C ARG A 450 3.69 -1.06 27.68
N GLU A 451 4.64 -1.97 27.84
CA GLU A 451 5.39 -2.15 29.08
C GLU A 451 6.31 -0.95 29.36
N ARG A 452 6.98 -0.48 28.31
CA ARG A 452 7.82 0.72 28.36
C ARG A 452 6.99 1.97 28.65
N PHE A 453 5.84 2.11 27.98
CA PHE A 453 4.91 3.22 28.17
C PHE A 453 4.35 3.23 29.61
N GLN A 454 3.86 2.10 30.11
CA GLN A 454 3.36 1.95 31.48
C GLN A 454 4.44 2.30 32.53
N THR A 455 5.66 1.83 32.30
CA THR A 455 6.80 2.14 33.18
C THR A 455 7.09 3.65 33.21
N MET A 456 7.00 4.30 32.07
CA MET A 456 7.17 5.75 31.96
C MET A 456 6.08 6.51 32.72
N LEU A 457 4.79 6.14 32.54
CA LEU A 457 3.68 6.78 33.26
C LEU A 457 3.79 6.64 34.77
N ARG A 458 4.21 5.46 35.27
CA ARG A 458 4.48 5.25 36.70
C ARG A 458 5.60 6.17 37.23
N LYS A 459 6.69 6.34 36.46
CA LYS A 459 7.77 7.28 36.83
C LYS A 459 7.31 8.72 36.87
N LEU A 460 6.36 9.11 36.02
CA LEU A 460 5.77 10.44 35.98
C LEU A 460 4.67 10.65 37.05
N GLY A 461 4.29 9.61 37.80
CA GLY A 461 3.20 9.66 38.76
C GLY A 461 1.81 9.83 38.11
N LEU A 462 1.69 9.55 36.80
CA LEU A 462 0.43 9.64 36.07
C LEU A 462 -0.41 8.38 36.24
N ARG A 463 -1.72 8.57 36.32
CA ARG A 463 -2.68 7.47 36.44
C ARG A 463 -3.03 6.91 35.04
N GLN A 464 -3.27 5.62 34.98
CA GLN A 464 -3.85 4.93 33.83
C GLN A 464 -4.85 3.88 34.32
N PRO A 465 -5.75 3.39 33.47
CA PRO A 465 -6.61 2.25 33.82
C PRO A 465 -5.77 1.08 34.32
N ARG A 466 -6.31 0.32 35.28
CA ARG A 466 -5.64 -0.93 35.69
C ARG A 466 -5.50 -1.83 34.46
N ASN A 467 -4.36 -2.41 34.28
CA ASN A 467 -4.05 -3.23 33.11
C ASN A 467 -2.98 -4.27 33.43
N GLY A 468 -2.86 -5.24 32.55
CA GLY A 468 -1.77 -6.20 32.61
C GLY A 468 -1.46 -6.76 31.23
N ILE A 469 -0.32 -7.44 31.14
CA ILE A 469 0.17 -8.05 29.90
C ILE A 469 0.08 -9.56 30.07
N ALA A 470 -0.64 -10.21 29.19
CA ALA A 470 -0.77 -11.65 29.13
C ALA A 470 -0.08 -12.22 27.88
N ARG A 471 0.73 -13.24 28.05
CA ARG A 471 1.42 -13.89 26.92
C ARG A 471 0.85 -15.28 26.61
N THR A 472 -0.05 -15.75 27.47
CA THR A 472 -0.78 -17.01 27.29
C THR A 472 -2.26 -16.80 27.60
N PRO A 473 -3.17 -17.66 27.11
CA PRO A 473 -4.56 -17.63 27.50
C PRO A 473 -4.79 -17.70 29.03
N ALA A 474 -4.01 -18.54 29.71
CA ALA A 474 -4.09 -18.68 31.17
C ALA A 474 -3.64 -17.41 31.91
N ASP A 475 -2.60 -16.72 31.41
CA ASP A 475 -2.18 -15.42 31.94
C ASP A 475 -3.27 -14.37 31.71
N ALA A 476 -3.95 -14.40 30.56
CA ALA A 476 -5.02 -13.45 30.25
C ALA A 476 -6.20 -13.59 31.21
N GLU A 477 -6.61 -14.81 31.54
CA GLU A 477 -7.63 -15.08 32.55
C GLU A 477 -7.22 -14.52 33.91
N LYS A 478 -6.02 -14.80 34.36
CA LYS A 478 -5.49 -14.33 35.64
C LYS A 478 -5.42 -12.80 35.69
N VAL A 479 -4.87 -12.18 34.66
CA VAL A 479 -4.76 -10.72 34.59
C VAL A 479 -6.15 -10.06 34.56
N ALA A 480 -7.10 -10.61 33.81
CA ALA A 480 -8.47 -10.08 33.77
C ALA A 480 -9.17 -10.18 35.11
N GLU A 481 -8.95 -11.26 35.90
CA GLU A 481 -9.46 -11.37 37.28
C GLU A 481 -8.81 -10.34 38.21
N GLU A 482 -7.49 -10.11 38.10
CA GLU A 482 -6.79 -9.11 38.92
C GLU A 482 -7.21 -7.67 38.57
N VAL A 483 -7.44 -7.38 37.28
CA VAL A 483 -7.94 -6.07 36.82
C VAL A 483 -9.38 -5.84 37.21
N GLY A 484 -10.21 -6.88 37.17
CA GLY A 484 -11.65 -6.88 37.41
C GLY A 484 -12.49 -6.53 36.18
N TYR A 485 -13.52 -7.33 35.93
CA TYR A 485 -14.45 -7.12 34.82
C TYR A 485 -15.36 -5.90 35.02
N PRO A 486 -15.81 -5.22 33.92
CA PRO A 486 -15.46 -5.49 32.54
C PRO A 486 -14.05 -5.04 32.17
N VAL A 487 -13.43 -5.76 31.21
CA VAL A 487 -12.13 -5.42 30.66
C VAL A 487 -12.21 -5.19 29.15
N VAL A 488 -11.38 -4.30 28.63
CA VAL A 488 -11.13 -4.18 27.19
C VAL A 488 -10.01 -5.15 26.85
N ALA A 489 -10.33 -6.23 26.15
CA ALA A 489 -9.35 -7.18 25.65
C ALA A 489 -8.86 -6.72 24.28
N ARG A 490 -7.54 -6.60 24.13
CA ARG A 490 -6.92 -6.18 22.86
C ARG A 490 -5.58 -6.84 22.64
N PRO A 491 -5.21 -7.15 21.38
CA PRO A 491 -3.86 -7.56 21.06
C PRO A 491 -2.89 -6.37 21.16
N SER A 492 -1.62 -6.66 21.46
CA SER A 492 -0.56 -5.67 21.30
C SER A 492 -0.33 -5.36 19.81
N TYR A 493 0.07 -4.10 19.52
CA TYR A 493 0.44 -3.66 18.16
C TYR A 493 -0.69 -3.73 17.11
N VAL A 494 -1.93 -3.49 17.51
CA VAL A 494 -3.06 -3.37 16.58
C VAL A 494 -3.49 -1.92 16.36
N LEU A 495 -3.92 -1.62 15.15
CA LEU A 495 -4.38 -0.29 14.74
C LEU A 495 -5.90 -0.27 14.53
N GLY A 496 -6.53 0.87 14.88
CA GLY A 496 -7.93 1.12 14.60
C GLY A 496 -8.88 0.14 15.28
N GLY A 497 -8.56 -0.34 16.49
CA GLY A 497 -9.43 -1.25 17.26
C GLY A 497 -9.55 -2.66 16.68
N ARG A 498 -8.63 -3.10 15.83
CA ARG A 498 -8.65 -4.47 15.28
C ARG A 498 -8.63 -5.49 16.41
N ALA A 499 -9.62 -6.40 16.39
CA ALA A 499 -9.77 -7.44 17.41
C ALA A 499 -9.82 -6.89 18.87
N MET A 500 -10.33 -5.68 19.09
CA MET A 500 -10.64 -5.17 20.44
C MET A 500 -12.08 -5.51 20.80
N GLU A 501 -12.31 -5.94 22.04
CA GLU A 501 -13.64 -6.28 22.54
C GLU A 501 -13.77 -5.94 24.02
N ILE A 502 -14.94 -5.45 24.43
CA ILE A 502 -15.29 -5.27 25.85
C ILE A 502 -15.81 -6.61 26.35
N VAL A 503 -15.11 -7.17 27.31
CA VAL A 503 -15.37 -8.48 27.86
C VAL A 503 -15.90 -8.33 29.30
N TYR A 504 -17.07 -8.89 29.56
CA TYR A 504 -17.79 -8.69 30.82
C TYR A 504 -17.55 -9.80 31.86
N ASP A 505 -17.04 -10.95 31.42
CA ASP A 505 -16.77 -12.10 32.29
C ASP A 505 -15.72 -13.06 31.67
N ASN A 506 -15.37 -14.08 32.45
CA ASN A 506 -14.36 -15.08 31.99
C ASN A 506 -14.86 -15.93 30.79
N ALA A 507 -16.18 -16.15 30.67
CA ALA A 507 -16.70 -16.89 29.52
C ALA A 507 -16.55 -16.08 28.22
N GLY A 508 -16.84 -14.78 28.29
CA GLY A 508 -16.57 -13.83 27.18
C GLY A 508 -15.08 -13.76 26.82
N LEU A 509 -14.18 -13.74 27.83
CA LEU A 509 -12.74 -13.76 27.58
C LEU A 509 -12.29 -15.02 26.85
N LYS A 510 -12.78 -16.19 27.24
CA LYS A 510 -12.50 -17.45 26.53
C LYS A 510 -13.02 -17.44 25.10
N HIS A 511 -14.21 -16.90 24.90
CA HIS A 511 -14.75 -16.72 23.54
C HIS A 511 -13.85 -15.81 22.70
N TYR A 512 -13.46 -14.66 23.24
CA TYR A 512 -12.54 -13.72 22.61
C TYR A 512 -11.20 -14.40 22.19
N LEU A 513 -10.57 -15.10 23.14
CA LEU A 513 -9.28 -15.78 22.91
C LEU A 513 -9.36 -16.88 21.85
N ASN A 514 -10.46 -17.62 21.81
CA ASN A 514 -10.63 -18.76 20.90
C ASN A 514 -11.20 -18.39 19.53
N THR A 515 -11.96 -17.32 19.43
CA THR A 515 -12.75 -16.98 18.23
C THR A 515 -12.27 -15.68 17.60
N VAL A 516 -12.27 -14.59 18.37
CA VAL A 516 -12.01 -13.25 17.81
C VAL A 516 -10.55 -13.08 17.36
N LEU A 517 -9.61 -13.54 18.17
CA LEU A 517 -8.19 -13.48 17.82
C LEU A 517 -7.87 -14.33 16.60
N ARG A 518 -8.41 -15.55 16.52
CA ARG A 518 -8.21 -16.44 15.35
C ARG A 518 -8.83 -15.87 14.09
N ALA A 519 -10.04 -15.34 14.17
CA ALA A 519 -10.70 -14.69 13.03
C ALA A 519 -9.93 -13.47 12.53
N ALA A 520 -9.20 -12.78 13.41
CA ALA A 520 -8.33 -11.68 13.05
C ALA A 520 -6.94 -12.11 12.52
N GLY A 521 -6.68 -13.42 12.37
CA GLY A 521 -5.37 -13.94 11.96
C GLY A 521 -4.28 -13.75 13.01
N LEU A 522 -4.66 -13.64 14.29
CA LEU A 522 -3.77 -13.46 15.43
C LEU A 522 -3.82 -14.71 16.30
N GLU A 523 -2.67 -15.27 16.64
CA GLU A 523 -2.59 -16.34 17.60
C GLU A 523 -2.22 -15.79 18.98
N ALA A 524 -2.85 -16.33 20.04
CA ALA A 524 -2.52 -16.00 21.42
C ALA A 524 -1.07 -16.35 21.81
N SER A 525 -0.43 -17.21 21.00
CA SER A 525 0.96 -17.64 21.18
C SER A 525 2.00 -16.70 20.54
N THR A 526 1.58 -15.82 19.64
CA THR A 526 2.50 -14.95 18.86
C THR A 526 2.52 -13.50 19.30
N GLY A 527 1.63 -13.10 20.20
CA GLY A 527 1.55 -11.73 20.70
C GLY A 527 1.03 -11.64 22.13
N SER A 528 1.34 -10.54 22.81
CA SER A 528 0.75 -10.25 24.12
C SER A 528 -0.68 -9.74 23.97
N ILE A 529 -1.54 -10.17 24.89
CA ILE A 529 -2.91 -9.70 25.04
C ILE A 529 -2.95 -8.75 26.24
N LEU A 530 -3.67 -7.68 26.11
CA LEU A 530 -3.80 -6.64 27.12
C LEU A 530 -5.24 -6.60 27.61
N PRO A 531 -5.55 -7.16 28.77
CA PRO A 531 -6.78 -6.83 29.48
C PRO A 531 -6.60 -5.48 30.20
N ASP A 532 -7.31 -4.46 29.72
CA ASP A 532 -7.34 -3.13 30.35
C ASP A 532 -8.68 -2.94 31.06
N GLN A 533 -8.69 -2.29 32.21
CA GLN A 533 -9.92 -1.94 32.88
C GLN A 533 -10.81 -1.06 32.01
N TYR A 534 -12.04 -1.48 31.76
CA TYR A 534 -13.03 -0.64 31.11
C TYR A 534 -13.52 0.44 32.09
N LEU A 535 -13.50 1.69 31.63
CA LEU A 535 -13.96 2.83 32.43
C LEU A 535 -15.36 3.20 31.97
N ASN A 536 -16.36 2.78 32.73
CA ASN A 536 -17.75 3.21 32.51
C ASN A 536 -17.87 4.72 32.80
N ASP A 537 -18.77 5.37 32.07
CA ASP A 537 -19.13 6.78 32.24
C ASP A 537 -17.93 7.75 32.17
N ALA A 538 -16.85 7.37 31.48
CA ALA A 538 -15.69 8.23 31.29
C ALA A 538 -15.78 9.00 29.97
N ASN A 539 -15.43 10.29 29.99
CA ASN A 539 -15.27 11.10 28.80
C ASN A 539 -13.85 10.93 28.27
N GLU A 540 -13.71 10.79 26.97
CA GLU A 540 -12.42 10.71 26.28
C GLU A 540 -12.05 12.08 25.73
N ALA A 541 -10.81 12.49 25.95
CA ALA A 541 -10.28 13.72 25.42
C ALA A 541 -8.85 13.52 24.91
N GLU A 542 -8.49 14.24 23.87
CA GLU A 542 -7.17 14.24 23.27
C GLU A 542 -6.55 15.63 23.31
N VAL A 543 -5.25 15.68 23.47
CA VAL A 543 -4.48 16.93 23.47
C VAL A 543 -3.43 16.88 22.37
N GLU A 544 -3.59 17.81 21.41
CA GLU A 544 -2.64 17.97 20.32
C GLU A 544 -1.57 18.99 20.69
N ARG A 545 -0.30 18.67 20.42
CA ARG A 545 0.83 19.52 20.75
C ARG A 545 1.95 19.48 19.72
N SER A 546 2.70 20.58 19.64
CA SER A 546 4.03 20.65 19.05
C SER A 546 5.07 20.84 20.13
N ALA A 547 6.23 20.23 19.98
CA ALA A 547 7.33 20.34 20.95
C ALA A 547 8.67 20.54 20.25
N GLU A 548 9.51 21.36 20.84
CA GLU A 548 10.94 21.44 20.58
C GLU A 548 11.68 21.17 21.90
N ALA A 549 12.91 20.69 21.83
CA ALA A 549 13.77 20.23 22.92
C ALA A 549 13.26 20.41 24.38
N GLU A 550 12.97 21.63 24.81
CA GLU A 550 12.57 21.97 26.18
C GLU A 550 11.17 22.61 26.28
N THR A 551 10.57 22.97 25.16
CA THR A 551 9.28 23.70 25.13
C THR A 551 8.22 22.87 24.39
N ALA A 552 7.01 22.80 24.95
CA ALA A 552 5.86 22.20 24.33
C ALA A 552 4.70 23.21 24.23
N TYR A 553 4.10 23.28 23.05
CA TYR A 553 2.93 24.13 22.79
C TYR A 553 1.70 23.23 22.58
N VAL A 554 0.67 23.47 23.36
CA VAL A 554 -0.62 22.79 23.21
C VAL A 554 -1.42 23.51 22.12
N ALA A 555 -1.70 22.81 21.04
CA ALA A 555 -2.48 23.35 19.92
C ALA A 555 -3.98 23.37 20.22
N GLY A 556 -4.48 22.37 20.95
CA GLY A 556 -5.86 22.28 21.36
C GLY A 556 -6.17 20.99 22.12
N ALA A 557 -7.33 20.95 22.75
CA ALA A 557 -7.92 19.75 23.34
C ALA A 557 -9.23 19.42 22.62
N LEU A 558 -9.33 18.21 22.12
CA LEU A 558 -10.53 17.65 21.51
C LEU A 558 -11.26 16.78 22.52
N GLU A 559 -12.57 16.84 22.52
CA GLU A 559 -13.43 16.04 23.39
C GLU A 559 -14.35 15.15 22.56
N CYS A 560 -14.41 13.87 22.89
CA CYS A 560 -15.35 12.91 22.30
C CYS A 560 -16.73 13.08 22.92
N ILE A 561 -17.78 13.01 22.11
CA ILE A 561 -19.17 13.08 22.58
C ILE A 561 -19.60 11.75 23.20
N ASP A 562 -19.13 10.66 22.59
CA ASP A 562 -19.47 9.31 23.05
C ASP A 562 -18.62 8.91 24.26
N GLU A 563 -19.14 7.99 25.07
CA GLU A 563 -18.42 7.45 26.22
C GLU A 563 -17.14 6.74 25.82
N ALA A 564 -16.17 6.72 26.72
CA ALA A 564 -14.90 6.01 26.52
C ALA A 564 -15.16 4.50 26.27
N GLY A 565 -14.39 3.93 25.35
CA GLY A 565 -14.52 2.54 24.91
C GLY A 565 -15.07 2.37 23.50
N LEU A 566 -15.61 3.42 22.90
CA LEU A 566 -15.77 3.47 21.45
C LEU A 566 -14.43 3.81 20.79
N THR A 567 -14.20 3.26 19.60
CA THR A 567 -13.03 3.63 18.85
C THR A 567 -13.08 5.13 18.51
N TYR A 568 -12.02 5.85 18.80
CA TYR A 568 -11.85 7.29 18.58
C TYR A 568 -12.45 7.79 17.24
N TRP A 569 -12.27 7.02 16.16
CA TRP A 569 -12.80 7.38 14.84
C TRP A 569 -14.31 7.19 14.66
N HIS A 570 -14.98 6.57 15.61
CA HIS A 570 -16.43 6.38 15.60
C HIS A 570 -17.16 7.42 16.45
N SER A 571 -16.44 8.23 17.23
CA SER A 571 -17.03 9.28 18.06
C SER A 571 -17.06 10.61 17.31
N ALA A 572 -18.15 11.35 17.45
CA ALA A 572 -18.19 12.76 17.10
C ALA A 572 -17.39 13.56 18.12
N ARG A 573 -16.67 14.59 17.64
CA ARG A 573 -15.76 15.38 18.47
C ARG A 573 -15.93 16.86 18.22
N PHE A 574 -15.56 17.66 19.20
CA PHE A 574 -15.50 19.10 19.06
C PHE A 574 -14.24 19.70 19.68
N LEU A 575 -13.85 20.82 19.10
CA LEU A 575 -12.71 21.63 19.47
C LEU A 575 -13.19 23.08 19.66
N PRO A 576 -12.92 23.75 20.78
CA PRO A 576 -12.21 23.24 21.97
C PRO A 576 -13.08 22.29 22.78
N ALA A 577 -12.46 21.50 23.68
CA ALA A 577 -13.18 20.70 24.65
C ALA A 577 -14.12 21.57 25.48
N HIS A 578 -15.38 21.13 25.65
CA HIS A 578 -16.44 21.94 26.25
C HIS A 578 -16.72 21.60 27.70
N SER A 579 -16.70 20.30 28.05
CA SER A 579 -17.03 19.83 29.40
C SER A 579 -15.82 19.70 30.31
N LEU A 580 -14.60 19.80 29.78
CA LEU A 580 -13.39 19.71 30.58
C LEU A 580 -13.21 20.97 31.43
N ASN A 581 -12.94 20.75 32.72
CA ASN A 581 -12.64 21.84 33.63
C ASN A 581 -11.31 22.50 33.23
N PRO A 582 -11.26 23.83 33.02
CA PRO A 582 -10.03 24.51 32.64
C PRO A 582 -8.95 24.57 33.74
N TYR A 583 -9.17 23.99 34.92
CA TYR A 583 -8.24 23.97 36.04
C TYR A 583 -7.77 22.56 36.39
#